data_38d63a8e8761cb32da76adc782cfc37f
#
_entry.id   38d63a8e8761cb32da76adc782cfc37f
#
_cell.length_a   1.000
_cell.length_b   1.000
_cell.length_c   1.000
_cell.angle_alpha   90.00
_cell.angle_beta   90.00
_cell.angle_gamma   90.00
#
_symmetry.space_group_name_H-M   'P 1'
#
loop_
_entity.id
_entity.type
_entity.pdbx_description
1 polymer ?
#
loop_
_entity_poly.entity_id
_entity_poly.type
_entity_poly.pdbx_seq_one_letter_code
_entity_poly.pdbx_strand_id
1 'polypeptide(L)'
;MSSDPDSREQIMRAAFEALATHGYADLTVARIADEFEKSKSLLYYHYDGKDDILRSLLDYATDQFLATLDAESTDDPAANLREFVDQLLPESPGEDALTGRRVILELRGEAVGNPDFRATFTAMDDRIRDRVIAEIEAGVERGQFAVADPETAATDLTMLLNGALLESATTDHDITEQARATLHARIDALAEGSDE
;
A
#
# COMPACT_ATOMS: atom_id res chain seq x y z
N MET A 1 -7.26 -15.39 -20.78
CA MET A 1 -8.39 -14.56 -21.23
C MET A 1 -8.56 -13.49 -20.17
N SER A 2 -8.27 -12.24 -20.51
CA SER A 2 -8.40 -11.11 -19.56
C SER A 2 -9.86 -10.97 -19.16
N SER A 3 -10.12 -10.94 -17.84
CA SER A 3 -11.39 -10.46 -17.31
C SER A 3 -11.65 -9.07 -17.90
N ASP A 4 -12.90 -8.79 -18.26
CA ASP A 4 -13.32 -7.43 -18.59
C ASP A 4 -12.86 -6.51 -17.44
N PRO A 5 -12.14 -5.39 -17.70
CA PRO A 5 -11.62 -4.49 -16.65
C PRO A 5 -12.69 -4.09 -15.62
N ASP A 6 -13.90 -3.83 -16.09
CA ASP A 6 -15.06 -3.54 -15.25
C ASP A 6 -15.44 -4.71 -14.30
N SER A 7 -15.29 -5.96 -14.75
CA SER A 7 -15.58 -7.14 -13.93
C SER A 7 -14.52 -7.36 -12.85
N ARG A 8 -13.22 -7.12 -13.14
CA ARG A 8 -12.14 -7.23 -12.14
C ARG A 8 -12.32 -6.20 -11.04
N GLU A 9 -12.55 -4.95 -11.40
CA GLU A 9 -12.77 -3.87 -10.43
C GLU A 9 -13.95 -4.16 -9.50
N GLN A 10 -15.09 -4.62 -10.04
CA GLN A 10 -16.26 -4.99 -9.25
C GLN A 10 -15.98 -6.15 -8.29
N ILE A 11 -15.20 -7.15 -8.71
CA ILE A 11 -14.78 -8.26 -7.83
C ILE A 11 -13.89 -7.75 -6.71
N MET A 12 -12.91 -6.89 -7.01
CA MET A 12 -12.00 -6.34 -6.01
C MET A 12 -12.73 -5.47 -4.99
N ARG A 13 -13.70 -4.66 -5.44
CA ARG A 13 -14.57 -3.89 -4.55
C ARG A 13 -15.40 -4.79 -3.63
N ALA A 14 -16.08 -5.80 -4.19
CA ALA A 14 -16.85 -6.76 -3.40
C ALA A 14 -15.98 -7.53 -2.39
N ALA A 15 -14.76 -7.91 -2.77
CA ALA A 15 -13.81 -8.57 -1.89
C ALA A 15 -13.38 -7.64 -0.73
N PHE A 16 -13.11 -6.37 -1.01
CA PHE A 16 -12.78 -5.36 -0.01
C PHE A 16 -13.94 -5.14 0.99
N GLU A 17 -15.16 -4.93 0.49
CA GLU A 17 -16.35 -4.69 1.30
C GLU A 17 -16.67 -5.90 2.20
N ALA A 18 -16.61 -7.12 1.64
CA ALA A 18 -16.81 -8.34 2.40
C ALA A 18 -15.73 -8.55 3.48
N LEU A 19 -14.46 -8.29 3.16
CA LEU A 19 -13.35 -8.40 4.12
C LEU A 19 -13.47 -7.35 5.22
N ALA A 20 -13.77 -6.11 4.87
CA ALA A 20 -13.96 -5.02 5.83
C ALA A 20 -15.10 -5.30 6.81
N THR A 21 -16.16 -5.97 6.34
CA THR A 21 -17.35 -6.29 7.15
C THR A 21 -17.16 -7.52 8.03
N HIS A 22 -16.52 -8.56 7.51
CA HIS A 22 -16.51 -9.89 8.17
C HIS A 22 -15.15 -10.26 8.77
N GLY A 23 -14.06 -9.58 8.39
CA GLY A 23 -12.70 -9.98 8.71
C GLY A 23 -12.26 -11.25 7.97
N TYR A 24 -10.94 -11.49 7.92
CA TYR A 24 -10.38 -12.63 7.18
C TYR A 24 -10.85 -14.00 7.70
N ALA A 25 -10.96 -14.16 9.04
CA ALA A 25 -11.31 -15.45 9.65
C ALA A 25 -12.69 -15.95 9.22
N ASP A 26 -13.68 -15.04 9.15
CA ASP A 26 -15.06 -15.34 8.80
C ASP A 26 -15.38 -15.14 7.32
N LEU A 27 -14.44 -14.63 6.53
CA LEU A 27 -14.63 -14.41 5.10
C LEU A 27 -14.73 -15.74 4.35
N THR A 28 -15.68 -15.79 3.42
CA THR A 28 -15.87 -16.91 2.47
C THR A 28 -16.11 -16.38 1.07
N VAL A 29 -15.84 -17.20 0.04
CA VAL A 29 -16.17 -16.83 -1.36
C VAL A 29 -17.67 -16.53 -1.51
N ALA A 30 -18.53 -17.20 -0.73
CA ALA A 30 -19.97 -16.94 -0.75
C ALA A 30 -20.30 -15.52 -0.25
N ARG A 31 -19.64 -15.04 0.84
CA ARG A 31 -19.82 -13.69 1.35
C ARG A 31 -19.31 -12.63 0.37
N ILE A 32 -18.17 -12.87 -0.29
CA ILE A 32 -17.69 -12.00 -1.37
C ILE A 32 -18.71 -11.96 -2.52
N ALA A 33 -19.29 -13.13 -2.85
CA ALA A 33 -20.29 -13.22 -3.92
C ALA A 33 -21.63 -12.55 -3.56
N ASP A 34 -21.94 -12.39 -2.29
CA ASP A 34 -23.13 -11.66 -1.84
C ASP A 34 -23.00 -10.14 -2.03
N GLU A 35 -21.78 -9.60 -1.98
CA GLU A 35 -21.46 -8.20 -2.31
C GLU A 35 -21.26 -7.96 -3.84
N PHE A 36 -21.21 -9.02 -4.63
CA PHE A 36 -20.94 -8.94 -6.05
C PHE A 36 -22.24 -8.97 -6.88
N GLU A 37 -22.54 -7.90 -7.60
CA GLU A 37 -23.81 -7.73 -8.34
C GLU A 37 -24.00 -8.68 -9.53
N LYS A 38 -22.89 -9.28 -10.03
CA LYS A 38 -22.93 -10.22 -11.17
C LYS A 38 -23.03 -11.67 -10.68
N SER A 39 -22.94 -12.62 -11.60
CA SER A 39 -23.09 -14.04 -11.33
C SER A 39 -22.00 -14.60 -10.40
N LYS A 40 -22.39 -15.25 -9.29
CA LYS A 40 -21.47 -15.98 -8.38
C LYS A 40 -20.59 -17.00 -9.10
N SER A 41 -21.08 -17.57 -10.22
CA SER A 41 -20.30 -18.52 -11.03
C SER A 41 -19.05 -17.90 -11.66
N LEU A 42 -19.03 -16.57 -11.86
CA LEU A 42 -17.88 -15.86 -12.40
C LEU A 42 -16.70 -15.87 -11.40
N LEU A 43 -16.97 -15.72 -10.11
CA LEU A 43 -15.93 -15.80 -9.05
C LEU A 43 -15.29 -17.20 -9.03
N TYR A 44 -16.12 -18.25 -9.01
CA TYR A 44 -15.62 -19.64 -8.99
C TYR A 44 -14.96 -20.08 -10.32
N TYR A 45 -15.19 -19.34 -11.40
CA TYR A 45 -14.50 -19.58 -12.66
C TYR A 45 -13.10 -18.97 -12.71
N HIS A 46 -12.88 -17.83 -12.05
CA HIS A 46 -11.64 -17.07 -12.10
C HIS A 46 -10.72 -17.30 -10.92
N TYR A 47 -11.22 -17.77 -9.76
CA TYR A 47 -10.48 -17.87 -8.51
C TYR A 47 -10.68 -19.21 -7.83
N ASP A 48 -9.59 -19.79 -7.34
CA ASP A 48 -9.59 -21.08 -6.65
C ASP A 48 -10.16 -21.00 -5.23
N GLY A 49 -10.21 -19.80 -4.64
CA GLY A 49 -10.72 -19.60 -3.28
C GLY A 49 -10.59 -18.17 -2.79
N LYS A 50 -10.95 -17.92 -1.51
CA LYS A 50 -10.89 -16.59 -0.93
C LYS A 50 -9.48 -16.00 -0.92
N ASP A 51 -8.47 -16.82 -0.64
CA ASP A 51 -7.08 -16.36 -0.57
C ASP A 51 -6.56 -15.88 -1.92
N ASP A 52 -6.96 -16.54 -3.01
CA ASP A 52 -6.63 -16.14 -4.37
C ASP A 52 -7.28 -14.80 -4.74
N ILE A 53 -8.55 -14.61 -4.37
CA ILE A 53 -9.26 -13.32 -4.54
C ILE A 53 -8.55 -12.22 -3.73
N LEU A 54 -8.17 -12.48 -2.49
CA LEU A 54 -7.55 -11.49 -1.60
C LEU A 54 -6.13 -11.12 -2.04
N ARG A 55 -5.35 -12.07 -2.59
CA ARG A 55 -4.07 -11.77 -3.22
C ARG A 55 -4.25 -10.86 -4.45
N SER A 56 -5.25 -11.17 -5.28
CA SER A 56 -5.61 -10.31 -6.41
C SER A 56 -6.10 -8.93 -5.97
N LEU A 57 -6.76 -8.81 -4.82
CA LEU A 57 -7.13 -7.53 -4.21
C LEU A 57 -5.90 -6.71 -3.80
N LEU A 58 -4.90 -7.33 -3.18
CA LEU A 58 -3.64 -6.68 -2.82
C LEU A 58 -2.89 -6.17 -4.06
N ASP A 59 -2.79 -7.00 -5.11
CA ASP A 59 -2.18 -6.59 -6.38
C ASP A 59 -2.93 -5.42 -7.01
N TYR A 60 -4.25 -5.49 -7.05
CA TYR A 60 -5.11 -4.43 -7.60
C TYR A 60 -4.96 -3.12 -6.80
N ALA A 61 -4.99 -3.20 -5.46
CA ALA A 61 -4.82 -2.03 -4.60
C ALA A 61 -3.43 -1.38 -4.80
N THR A 62 -2.39 -2.20 -4.96
CA THR A 62 -1.04 -1.73 -5.26
C THR A 62 -0.98 -1.03 -6.63
N ASP A 63 -1.60 -1.62 -7.67
CA ASP A 63 -1.70 -1.02 -9.00
C ASP A 63 -2.38 0.35 -8.95
N GLN A 64 -3.51 0.46 -8.24
CA GLN A 64 -4.25 1.71 -8.11
C GLN A 64 -3.46 2.77 -7.35
N PHE A 65 -2.83 2.39 -6.24
CA PHE A 65 -2.00 3.29 -5.44
C PHE A 65 -0.84 3.88 -6.26
N LEU A 66 -0.07 3.03 -6.94
CA LEU A 66 1.05 3.47 -7.77
C LEU A 66 0.56 4.34 -8.95
N ALA A 67 -0.57 3.98 -9.58
CA ALA A 67 -1.14 4.79 -10.64
C ALA A 67 -1.58 6.18 -10.16
N THR A 68 -2.08 6.30 -8.92
CA THR A 68 -2.42 7.60 -8.31
C THR A 68 -1.16 8.44 -8.11
N LEU A 69 -0.09 7.86 -7.55
CA LEU A 69 1.19 8.54 -7.37
C LEU A 69 1.77 9.03 -8.71
N ASP A 70 1.68 8.21 -9.77
CA ASP A 70 2.16 8.58 -11.09
C ASP A 70 1.35 9.72 -11.72
N ALA A 71 0.01 9.72 -11.51
CA ALA A 71 -0.87 10.77 -12.02
C ALA A 71 -0.66 12.13 -11.34
N GLU A 72 -0.25 12.12 -10.07
CA GLU A 72 0.01 13.31 -9.24
C GLU A 72 1.49 13.70 -9.22
N SER A 73 2.37 12.92 -9.88
CA SER A 73 3.80 13.15 -9.93
C SER A 73 4.14 14.49 -10.60
N THR A 74 5.08 15.18 -9.99
CA THR A 74 5.60 16.47 -10.45
C THR A 74 7.09 16.37 -10.82
N ASP A 75 7.68 17.48 -11.29
CA ASP A 75 9.13 17.56 -11.52
C ASP A 75 9.95 17.74 -10.23
N ASP A 76 9.32 17.74 -9.06
CA ASP A 76 9.96 17.89 -7.75
C ASP A 76 9.94 16.54 -6.98
N PRO A 77 11.06 15.78 -6.97
CA PRO A 77 11.15 14.52 -6.25
C PRO A 77 10.85 14.62 -4.74
N ALA A 78 11.22 15.74 -4.10
CA ALA A 78 10.93 15.92 -2.68
C ALA A 78 9.42 16.09 -2.43
N ALA A 79 8.72 16.82 -3.32
CA ALA A 79 7.27 16.93 -3.25
C ALA A 79 6.59 15.60 -3.51
N ASN A 80 7.07 14.81 -4.49
CA ASN A 80 6.52 13.48 -4.79
C ASN A 80 6.70 12.50 -3.61
N LEU A 81 7.86 12.52 -2.93
CA LEU A 81 8.08 11.71 -1.73
C LEU A 81 7.20 12.13 -0.55
N ARG A 82 6.95 13.43 -0.39
CA ARG A 82 6.02 13.92 0.66
C ARG A 82 4.59 13.50 0.35
N GLU A 83 4.15 13.62 -0.90
CA GLU A 83 2.83 13.16 -1.34
C GLU A 83 2.64 11.67 -1.09
N PHE A 84 3.66 10.84 -1.39
CA PHE A 84 3.66 9.42 -1.05
C PHE A 84 3.40 9.17 0.44
N VAL A 85 4.07 9.92 1.33
CA VAL A 85 3.86 9.82 2.79
C VAL A 85 2.46 10.28 3.17
N ASP A 86 2.00 11.41 2.62
CA ASP A 86 0.74 12.04 2.97
C ASP A 86 -0.48 11.23 2.54
N GLN A 87 -0.39 10.49 1.43
CA GLN A 87 -1.43 9.56 1.00
C GLN A 87 -1.56 8.35 1.96
N LEU A 88 -0.45 7.84 2.50
CA LEU A 88 -0.46 6.69 3.40
C LEU A 88 -0.72 7.08 4.86
N LEU A 89 -0.30 8.28 5.27
CA LEU A 89 -0.48 8.84 6.60
C LEU A 89 -1.16 10.22 6.54
N PRO A 90 -2.41 10.33 6.06
CA PRO A 90 -3.12 11.61 5.98
C PRO A 90 -3.33 12.20 7.39
N GLU A 91 -3.31 13.54 7.50
CA GLU A 91 -3.53 14.26 8.77
C GLU A 91 -4.86 13.92 9.43
N SER A 92 -5.89 13.77 8.61
CA SER A 92 -7.24 13.45 9.05
C SER A 92 -7.76 12.29 8.20
N PRO A 93 -7.40 11.05 8.56
CA PRO A 93 -7.84 9.88 7.80
C PRO A 93 -9.37 9.76 7.83
N GLY A 94 -9.98 9.67 6.65
CA GLY A 94 -11.39 9.32 6.54
C GLY A 94 -11.63 7.86 6.95
N GLU A 95 -12.90 7.49 7.15
CA GLU A 95 -13.31 6.15 7.54
C GLU A 95 -12.82 5.08 6.55
N ASP A 96 -12.84 5.39 5.24
CA ASP A 96 -12.35 4.49 4.18
C ASP A 96 -10.85 4.25 4.30
N ALA A 97 -10.03 5.26 4.60
CA ALA A 97 -8.59 5.13 4.78
C ALA A 97 -8.25 4.27 6.02
N LEU A 98 -8.98 4.46 7.12
CA LEU A 98 -8.82 3.64 8.32
C LEU A 98 -9.22 2.18 8.06
N THR A 99 -10.31 1.96 7.34
CA THR A 99 -10.77 0.62 6.95
C THR A 99 -9.76 -0.06 6.03
N GLY A 100 -9.25 0.65 5.01
CA GLY A 100 -8.22 0.12 4.11
C GLY A 100 -6.95 -0.28 4.86
N ARG A 101 -6.47 0.57 5.79
CA ARG A 101 -5.30 0.26 6.62
C ARG A 101 -5.53 -0.99 7.46
N ARG A 102 -6.69 -1.12 8.12
CA ARG A 102 -7.05 -2.31 8.90
C ARG A 102 -7.03 -3.57 8.04
N VAL A 103 -7.66 -3.52 6.86
CA VAL A 103 -7.73 -4.63 5.90
C VAL A 103 -6.32 -5.09 5.48
N ILE A 104 -5.45 -4.16 5.10
CA ILE A 104 -4.07 -4.47 4.70
C ILE A 104 -3.29 -5.13 5.85
N LEU A 105 -3.41 -4.62 7.08
CA LEU A 105 -2.71 -5.17 8.23
C LEU A 105 -3.23 -6.53 8.65
N GLU A 106 -4.53 -6.78 8.55
CA GLU A 106 -5.13 -8.09 8.80
C GLU A 106 -4.55 -9.13 7.83
N LEU A 107 -4.52 -8.83 6.52
CA LEU A 107 -3.93 -9.70 5.52
C LEU A 107 -2.41 -9.87 5.69
N ARG A 108 -1.70 -8.82 6.12
CA ARG A 108 -0.27 -8.90 6.42
C ARG A 108 0.00 -9.85 7.61
N GLY A 109 -0.91 -9.93 8.56
CA GLY A 109 -0.86 -10.92 9.64
C GLY A 109 -0.90 -12.36 9.12
N GLU A 110 -1.68 -12.64 8.08
CA GLU A 110 -1.75 -13.96 7.44
C GLU A 110 -0.43 -14.37 6.79
N ALA A 111 0.37 -13.42 6.29
CA ALA A 111 1.67 -13.69 5.68
C ALA A 111 2.69 -14.34 6.65
N VAL A 112 2.46 -14.26 7.97
CA VAL A 112 3.30 -14.94 8.97
C VAL A 112 3.22 -16.47 8.80
N GLY A 113 2.02 -17.00 8.55
CA GLY A 113 1.76 -18.43 8.44
C GLY A 113 1.54 -18.93 7.01
N ASN A 114 1.23 -18.04 6.06
CA ASN A 114 0.86 -18.39 4.69
C ASN A 114 1.92 -17.88 3.69
N PRO A 115 2.67 -18.78 3.01
CA PRO A 115 3.75 -18.41 2.08
C PRO A 115 3.25 -17.66 0.85
N ASP A 116 2.01 -17.88 0.40
CA ASP A 116 1.46 -17.21 -0.77
C ASP A 116 1.16 -15.74 -0.47
N PHE A 117 0.56 -15.44 0.69
CA PHE A 117 0.41 -14.05 1.16
C PHE A 117 1.77 -13.39 1.38
N ARG A 118 2.75 -14.12 1.93
CA ARG A 118 4.11 -13.59 2.09
C ARG A 118 4.73 -13.19 0.76
N ALA A 119 4.59 -14.01 -0.28
CA ALA A 119 5.08 -13.70 -1.61
C ALA A 119 4.38 -12.47 -2.21
N THR A 120 3.06 -12.36 -2.04
CA THR A 120 2.27 -11.20 -2.51
C THR A 120 2.72 -9.91 -1.80
N PHE A 121 2.89 -9.92 -0.47
CA PHE A 121 3.38 -8.77 0.27
C PHE A 121 4.83 -8.41 -0.08
N THR A 122 5.69 -9.41 -0.33
CA THR A 122 7.06 -9.14 -0.81
C THR A 122 7.02 -8.38 -2.13
N ALA A 123 6.23 -8.86 -3.09
CA ALA A 123 6.11 -8.18 -4.39
C ALA A 123 5.51 -6.78 -4.27
N MET A 124 4.51 -6.58 -3.40
CA MET A 124 3.93 -5.27 -3.11
C MET A 124 4.98 -4.32 -2.51
N ASP A 125 5.69 -4.76 -1.46
CA ASP A 125 6.69 -3.95 -0.77
C ASP A 125 7.87 -3.61 -1.71
N ASP A 126 8.29 -4.53 -2.57
CA ASP A 126 9.33 -4.29 -3.57
C ASP A 126 8.91 -3.22 -4.57
N ARG A 127 7.70 -3.30 -5.13
CA ARG A 127 7.17 -2.30 -6.06
C ARG A 127 7.06 -0.90 -5.45
N ILE A 128 6.62 -0.82 -4.20
CA ILE A 128 6.54 0.46 -3.45
C ILE A 128 7.93 1.01 -3.21
N ARG A 129 8.87 0.16 -2.79
CA ARG A 129 10.28 0.57 -2.58
C ARG A 129 10.94 1.04 -3.86
N ASP A 130 10.75 0.32 -4.97
CA ASP A 130 11.29 0.69 -6.28
C ASP A 130 10.80 2.08 -6.72
N ARG A 131 9.52 2.40 -6.43
CA ARG A 131 8.96 3.73 -6.70
C ARG A 131 9.64 4.83 -5.86
N VAL A 132 9.92 4.56 -4.58
CA VAL A 132 10.64 5.49 -3.69
C VAL A 132 12.09 5.65 -4.14
N ILE A 133 12.78 4.56 -4.51
CA ILE A 133 14.13 4.59 -5.07
C ILE A 133 14.18 5.48 -6.31
N ALA A 134 13.26 5.29 -7.24
CA ALA A 134 13.20 6.08 -8.48
C ALA A 134 13.08 7.60 -8.23
N GLU A 135 12.30 8.01 -7.22
CA GLU A 135 12.20 9.43 -6.83
C GLU A 135 13.50 9.94 -6.20
N ILE A 136 14.16 9.14 -5.37
CA ILE A 136 15.44 9.53 -4.77
C ILE A 136 16.52 9.65 -5.85
N GLU A 137 16.61 8.70 -6.78
CA GLU A 137 17.54 8.74 -7.91
C GLU A 137 17.30 9.96 -8.81
N ALA A 138 16.03 10.25 -9.11
CA ALA A 138 15.67 11.46 -9.87
C ALA A 138 16.10 12.75 -9.13
N GLY A 139 16.01 12.79 -7.82
CA GLY A 139 16.49 13.90 -7.00
C GLY A 139 18.00 14.05 -7.04
N VAL A 140 18.73 12.95 -6.98
CA VAL A 140 20.21 12.93 -7.12
C VAL A 140 20.64 13.39 -8.52
N GLU A 141 20.02 12.88 -9.58
CA GLU A 141 20.32 13.26 -10.96
C GLU A 141 20.09 14.75 -11.22
N ARG A 142 19.09 15.36 -10.58
CA ARG A 142 18.77 16.79 -10.65
C ARG A 142 19.62 17.66 -9.71
N GLY A 143 20.48 17.05 -8.89
CA GLY A 143 21.28 17.75 -7.89
C GLY A 143 20.47 18.33 -6.72
N GLN A 144 19.27 17.82 -6.49
CA GLN A 144 18.39 18.21 -5.38
C GLN A 144 18.67 17.40 -4.12
N PHE A 145 19.16 16.15 -4.28
CA PHE A 145 19.53 15.27 -3.18
C PHE A 145 21.02 14.95 -3.22
N ALA A 146 21.62 14.88 -2.03
CA ALA A 146 23.03 14.52 -1.81
C ALA A 146 23.11 13.15 -1.11
N VAL A 147 22.54 12.11 -1.75
CA VAL A 147 22.42 10.75 -1.21
C VAL A 147 23.43 9.84 -1.92
N ALA A 148 24.28 9.15 -1.14
CA ALA A 148 25.27 8.22 -1.69
C ALA A 148 24.67 6.85 -2.06
N ASP A 149 23.63 6.44 -1.34
CA ASP A 149 22.96 5.13 -1.50
C ASP A 149 21.43 5.31 -1.46
N PRO A 150 20.78 5.48 -2.64
CA PRO A 150 19.33 5.61 -2.76
C PRO A 150 18.56 4.41 -2.22
N GLU A 151 19.08 3.18 -2.34
CA GLU A 151 18.42 1.97 -1.86
C GLU A 151 18.33 1.95 -0.33
N THR A 152 19.41 2.33 0.37
CA THR A 152 19.42 2.47 1.83
C THR A 152 18.46 3.58 2.28
N ALA A 153 18.48 4.74 1.62
CA ALA A 153 17.57 5.84 1.96
C ALA A 153 16.10 5.47 1.77
N ALA A 154 15.76 4.78 0.67
CA ALA A 154 14.41 4.27 0.44
C ALA A 154 13.99 3.23 1.49
N THR A 155 14.92 2.36 1.89
CA THR A 155 14.69 1.36 2.94
C THR A 155 14.37 2.03 4.26
N ASP A 156 15.12 3.05 4.66
CA ASP A 156 14.88 3.81 5.89
C ASP A 156 13.49 4.47 5.90
N LEU A 157 13.11 5.13 4.81
CA LEU A 157 11.79 5.75 4.67
C LEU A 157 10.66 4.72 4.74
N THR A 158 10.78 3.62 3.99
CA THR A 158 9.73 2.58 3.94
C THR A 158 9.62 1.80 5.25
N MET A 159 10.73 1.54 5.96
CA MET A 159 10.70 0.90 7.28
C MET A 159 10.04 1.80 8.33
N LEU A 160 10.36 3.10 8.36
CA LEU A 160 9.73 4.05 9.28
C LEU A 160 8.24 4.18 9.00
N LEU A 161 7.84 4.27 7.72
CA LEU A 161 6.46 4.33 7.31
C LEU A 161 5.68 3.07 7.73
N ASN A 162 6.22 1.88 7.46
CA ASN A 162 5.58 0.62 7.84
C ASN A 162 5.44 0.50 9.37
N GLY A 163 6.43 0.95 10.14
CA GLY A 163 6.33 1.03 11.60
C GLY A 163 5.21 1.95 12.06
N ALA A 164 5.11 3.14 11.48
CA ALA A 164 4.06 4.10 11.79
C ALA A 164 2.66 3.59 11.44
N LEU A 165 2.50 2.95 10.27
CA LEU A 165 1.23 2.34 9.84
C LEU A 165 0.80 1.22 10.78
N LEU A 166 1.73 0.36 11.20
CA LEU A 166 1.45 -0.72 12.14
C LEU A 166 1.03 -0.16 13.50
N GLU A 167 1.82 0.75 14.08
CA GLU A 167 1.55 1.31 15.40
C GLU A 167 0.22 2.07 15.45
N SER A 168 -0.04 2.91 14.44
CA SER A 168 -1.29 3.69 14.35
C SER A 168 -2.57 2.83 14.24
N ALA A 169 -2.45 1.58 13.81
CA ALA A 169 -3.59 0.68 13.67
C ALA A 169 -3.70 -0.36 14.79
N THR A 170 -2.66 -0.55 15.60
CA THR A 170 -2.60 -1.60 16.64
C THR A 170 -2.49 -1.06 18.05
N THR A 171 -2.39 0.26 18.22
CA THR A 171 -2.34 0.92 19.53
C THR A 171 -3.29 2.11 19.59
N ASP A 172 -3.57 2.59 20.79
CA ASP A 172 -4.36 3.82 21.02
C ASP A 172 -3.50 5.09 20.95
N HIS A 173 -2.23 4.98 20.53
CA HIS A 173 -1.34 6.13 20.37
C HIS A 173 -1.66 6.87 19.07
N ASP A 174 -1.94 8.16 19.18
CA ASP A 174 -2.03 9.03 18.01
C ASP A 174 -0.62 9.51 17.60
N ILE A 175 0.06 8.69 16.79
CA ILE A 175 1.42 8.98 16.32
C ILE A 175 1.44 9.56 14.90
N THR A 176 0.30 9.71 14.24
CA THR A 176 0.22 10.04 12.82
C THR A 176 0.94 11.35 12.49
N GLU A 177 0.65 12.43 13.23
CA GLU A 177 1.31 13.72 13.03
C GLU A 177 2.83 13.65 13.26
N GLN A 178 3.26 12.98 14.33
CA GLN A 178 4.69 12.84 14.66
C GLN A 178 5.42 11.98 13.61
N ALA A 179 4.80 10.90 13.15
CA ALA A 179 5.37 10.02 12.13
C ALA A 179 5.53 10.76 10.78
N ARG A 180 4.51 11.52 10.35
CA ARG A 180 4.57 12.35 9.16
C ARG A 180 5.68 13.39 9.27
N ALA A 181 5.73 14.15 10.37
CA ALA A 181 6.76 15.15 10.59
C ALA A 181 8.17 14.53 10.53
N THR A 182 8.35 13.35 11.12
CA THR A 182 9.62 12.62 11.09
C THR A 182 9.98 12.18 9.67
N LEU A 183 9.02 11.63 8.91
CA LEU A 183 9.25 11.22 7.52
C LEU A 183 9.57 12.42 6.62
N HIS A 184 8.84 13.53 6.75
CA HIS A 184 9.11 14.76 6.00
C HIS A 184 10.51 15.31 6.34
N ALA A 185 10.92 15.32 7.63
CA ALA A 185 12.27 15.73 8.02
C ALA A 185 13.35 14.79 7.43
N ARG A 186 13.08 13.49 7.29
CA ARG A 186 13.99 12.56 6.62
C ARG A 186 14.09 12.85 5.11
N ILE A 187 12.99 13.23 4.47
CA ILE A 187 13.00 13.64 3.06
C ILE A 187 13.81 14.95 2.89
N ASP A 188 13.63 15.91 3.79
CA ASP A 188 14.38 17.17 3.76
C ASP A 188 15.89 16.92 3.93
N ALA A 189 16.27 15.99 4.82
CA ALA A 189 17.65 15.61 5.02
C ALA A 189 18.33 14.95 3.81
N LEU A 190 17.57 14.42 2.82
CA LEU A 190 18.15 13.94 1.58
C LEU A 190 18.81 15.07 0.76
N ALA A 191 18.32 16.32 0.91
CA ALA A 191 18.89 17.49 0.24
C ALA A 191 20.18 18.01 0.92
N GLU A 192 20.33 17.79 2.25
CA GLU A 192 21.45 18.34 3.03
C GLU A 192 22.73 17.50 2.92
N GLY A 193 22.62 16.24 2.49
CA GLY A 193 23.71 15.26 2.51
C GLY A 193 24.02 14.79 3.94
N SER A 194 24.30 13.51 4.11
CA SER A 194 24.86 13.04 5.38
C SER A 194 26.28 13.58 5.49
N ASP A 195 26.48 14.62 6.27
CA ASP A 195 27.80 15.05 6.73
C ASP A 195 28.36 13.94 7.67
N GLU A 196 29.02 12.93 7.11
CA GLU A 196 29.97 12.04 7.80
C GLU A 196 31.15 11.70 6.90
#